data_212a5d91c33e776c6d7515f5aeeefab5
#
_entry.id   212a5d91c33e776c6d7515f5aeeefab5
#
_cell.length_a   1.000
_cell.length_b   1.000
_cell.length_c   1.000
_cell.angle_alpha   90.00
_cell.angle_beta   90.00
_cell.angle_gamma   90.00
#
_symmetry.space_group_name_H-M   'P 1'
#
loop_
_entity.id
_entity.type
_entity.pdbx_description
1 polymer ?
#
loop_
_entity_poly.entity_id
_entity_poly.type
_entity_poly.pdbx_seq_one_letter_code
_entity_poly.pdbx_strand_id
1 'polypeptide(L)'
;EIPLRLVGSEMCIRDSIETNGKADAWWPQLHSFAIGLKDAPDLIAARKVADAIGTVHHEIHYTIQEGLDALRDVIYHIETYDVTTVRASTPMYLLARVIRSMGIKMVLSGEGADEVFGGYLYFHKAPNAQAFHEETLRKLSKLYLYDCLRANKSLCAWGVEGRVPFLDKEFLDVAMRLNPACLLYTSDAADE
;
A
#
# COMPACT_ATOMS: atom_id res chain seq x y z
N GLU A 1 -1.63 3.53 -10.28
CA GLU A 1 -1.32 2.85 -9.01
C GLU A 1 -0.99 3.90 -7.97
N ILE A 2 -1.86 4.12 -7.02
CA ILE A 2 -1.62 5.05 -5.91
C ILE A 2 -1.09 4.19 -4.75
N PRO A 3 0.21 4.17 -4.47
CA PRO A 3 0.71 3.53 -3.26
C PRO A 3 0.42 4.43 -2.06
N LEU A 4 -0.84 4.45 -1.64
CA LEU A 4 -1.23 5.13 -0.42
C LEU A 4 -0.77 4.30 0.76
N ARG A 5 0.36 4.66 1.34
CA ARG A 5 0.83 4.09 2.59
C ARG A 5 0.53 5.08 3.71
N LEU A 6 -0.59 4.86 4.37
CA LEU A 6 -0.95 5.59 5.56
C LEU A 6 -0.31 4.93 6.78
N VAL A 7 0.21 5.74 7.68
CA VAL A 7 0.83 5.30 8.92
C VAL A 7 -0.11 5.55 10.08
N GLY A 8 -0.40 4.52 10.83
CA GLY A 8 -1.05 4.61 12.12
C GLY A 8 -2.50 4.12 12.15
N SER A 9 -2.88 3.54 13.27
CA SER A 9 -4.28 3.20 13.62
C SER A 9 -5.12 4.44 13.93
N GLU A 10 -4.55 5.63 13.78
CA GLU A 10 -5.12 6.90 14.18
C GLU A 10 -6.28 7.37 13.31
N MET A 11 -6.46 6.81 12.12
CA MET A 11 -7.63 7.16 11.29
C MET A 11 -8.94 6.79 12.00
N CYS A 12 -9.00 5.61 12.64
CA CYS A 12 -10.16 5.23 13.45
C CYS A 12 -10.29 6.07 14.73
N ILE A 13 -9.19 6.56 15.27
CA ILE A 13 -9.17 7.43 16.44
C ILE A 13 -9.69 8.82 16.05
N ARG A 14 -9.30 9.39 14.94
CA ARG A 14 -9.74 10.70 14.46
C ARG A 14 -11.27 10.77 14.30
N ASP A 15 -11.85 9.79 13.61
CA ASP A 15 -13.32 9.75 13.41
C ASP A 15 -14.09 9.65 14.73
N SER A 16 -13.57 8.88 15.69
CA SER A 16 -14.19 8.77 17.00
C SER A 16 -14.09 10.04 17.86
N ILE A 17 -13.15 10.95 17.53
CA ILE A 17 -12.95 12.22 18.21
C ILE A 17 -13.88 13.30 17.69
N GLU A 18 -13.99 13.45 16.40
CA GLU A 18 -14.91 14.41 15.79
C GLU A 18 -16.36 14.16 16.25
N THR A 19 -16.68 12.91 16.61
CA THR A 19 -18.00 12.53 17.12
C THR A 19 -18.19 12.74 18.62
N ASN A 20 -17.15 12.84 19.45
CA ASN A 20 -17.28 12.88 20.92
C ASN A 20 -16.94 14.21 21.60
N GLY A 21 -16.50 15.23 20.88
CA GLY A 21 -16.39 16.64 21.37
C GLY A 21 -15.51 16.88 22.59
N LYS A 22 -14.55 16.02 22.95
CA LYS A 22 -13.64 16.22 24.07
C LYS A 22 -12.27 16.71 23.59
N ALA A 23 -12.01 17.99 23.85
CA ALA A 23 -10.84 18.73 23.39
C ALA A 23 -9.51 18.42 24.12
N ASP A 24 -9.50 17.58 25.15
CA ASP A 24 -8.35 17.43 26.05
C ASP A 24 -7.56 16.12 25.92
N ALA A 25 -7.78 15.35 24.86
CA ALA A 25 -6.98 14.15 24.64
C ALA A 25 -5.71 14.47 23.85
N TRP A 26 -4.58 13.89 24.23
CA TRP A 26 -3.35 13.91 23.45
C TRP A 26 -3.57 13.22 22.11
N TRP A 27 -3.39 13.97 21.01
CA TRP A 27 -3.64 13.49 19.66
C TRP A 27 -2.33 13.23 18.96
N PRO A 28 -1.99 11.99 18.64
CA PRO A 28 -0.93 11.73 17.71
C PRO A 28 -1.31 12.26 16.33
N GLN A 29 -0.42 13.02 15.71
CA GLN A 29 -0.59 13.43 14.32
C GLN A 29 -0.47 12.21 13.42
N LEU A 30 -1.39 12.10 12.43
CA LEU A 30 -1.29 11.08 11.40
C LEU A 30 -0.16 11.44 10.43
N HIS A 31 0.78 10.54 10.24
CA HIS A 31 1.87 10.67 9.29
C HIS A 31 1.60 9.81 8.07
N SER A 32 1.86 10.33 6.88
CA SER A 32 1.84 9.57 5.63
C SER A 32 3.20 9.61 4.97
N PHE A 33 3.55 8.55 4.24
CA PHE A 33 4.86 8.39 3.63
C PHE A 33 4.71 7.99 2.17
N ALA A 34 5.52 8.61 1.32
CA ALA A 34 5.69 8.21 -0.06
C ALA A 34 7.17 8.19 -0.41
N ILE A 35 7.58 7.28 -1.26
CA ILE A 35 8.96 7.19 -1.75
C ILE A 35 8.96 7.02 -3.27
N GLY A 36 9.84 7.73 -3.93
CA GLY A 36 9.99 7.65 -5.38
C GLY A 36 11.25 8.32 -5.89
N LEU A 37 11.49 8.18 -7.18
CA LEU A 37 12.44 9.00 -7.88
C LEU A 37 11.90 10.43 -7.96
N LYS A 38 12.79 11.40 -8.15
CA LYS A 38 12.40 12.79 -8.32
C LYS A 38 11.37 12.92 -9.47
N ASP A 39 10.33 13.70 -9.24
CA ASP A 39 9.25 13.97 -10.20
C ASP A 39 8.39 12.74 -10.58
N ALA A 40 8.40 11.69 -9.76
CA ALA A 40 7.52 10.54 -9.97
C ALA A 40 6.04 10.92 -9.82
N PRO A 41 5.16 10.52 -10.75
CA PRO A 41 3.73 10.87 -10.72
C PRO A 41 3.02 10.38 -9.45
N ASP A 42 3.47 9.26 -8.90
CA ASP A 42 2.93 8.69 -7.66
C ASP A 42 3.15 9.61 -6.45
N LEU A 43 4.27 10.34 -6.40
CA LEU A 43 4.53 11.31 -5.33
C LEU A 43 3.55 12.48 -5.39
N ILE A 44 3.21 12.94 -6.60
CA ILE A 44 2.22 14.01 -6.81
C ILE A 44 0.83 13.55 -6.34
N ALA A 45 0.45 12.32 -6.70
CA ALA A 45 -0.82 11.74 -6.27
C ALA A 45 -0.88 11.55 -4.74
N ALA A 46 0.19 11.02 -4.14
CA ALA A 46 0.29 10.85 -2.70
C ALA A 46 0.16 12.18 -1.95
N ARG A 47 0.77 13.26 -2.45
CA ARG A 47 0.65 14.61 -1.90
C ARG A 47 -0.79 15.10 -1.89
N LYS A 48 -1.50 14.97 -3.01
CA LYS A 48 -2.91 15.39 -3.11
C LYS A 48 -3.80 14.69 -2.08
N VAL A 49 -3.57 13.39 -1.89
CA VAL A 49 -4.34 12.62 -0.90
C VAL A 49 -3.95 13.02 0.52
N ALA A 50 -2.66 13.19 0.80
CA ALA A 50 -2.18 13.63 2.11
C ALA A 50 -2.78 14.98 2.52
N ASP A 51 -2.85 15.92 1.58
CA ASP A 51 -3.48 17.23 1.80
C ASP A 51 -4.99 17.10 2.07
N ALA A 52 -5.67 16.21 1.34
CA ALA A 52 -7.11 16.00 1.50
C ALA A 52 -7.47 15.37 2.86
N ILE A 53 -6.65 14.46 3.39
CA ILE A 53 -6.88 13.80 4.68
C ILE A 53 -6.17 14.49 5.86
N GLY A 54 -5.37 15.54 5.59
CA GLY A 54 -4.72 16.36 6.61
C GLY A 54 -3.59 15.66 7.37
N THR A 55 -2.78 14.84 6.68
CA THR A 55 -1.62 14.16 7.29
C THR A 55 -0.36 15.02 7.26
N VAL A 56 0.58 14.73 8.17
CA VAL A 56 1.97 15.19 8.03
C VAL A 56 2.64 14.30 6.99
N HIS A 57 2.75 14.80 5.77
CA HIS A 57 3.26 14.04 4.64
C HIS A 57 4.79 14.09 4.54
N HIS A 58 5.40 12.91 4.43
CA HIS A 58 6.83 12.73 4.24
C HIS A 58 7.10 12.16 2.85
N GLU A 59 7.65 13.00 2.00
CA GLU A 59 8.05 12.62 0.65
C GLU A 59 9.55 12.31 0.64
N ILE A 60 9.90 11.08 0.33
CA ILE A 60 11.26 10.58 0.34
C ILE A 60 11.71 10.36 -1.11
N HIS A 61 12.83 10.98 -1.46
CA HIS A 61 13.47 10.74 -2.75
C HIS A 61 14.67 9.83 -2.58
N TYR A 62 14.86 8.94 -3.53
CA TYR A 62 16.07 8.14 -3.64
C TYR A 62 16.60 8.18 -5.07
N THR A 63 17.89 7.99 -5.22
CA THR A 63 18.57 7.92 -6.50
C THR A 63 18.65 6.49 -7.01
N ILE A 64 18.85 6.33 -8.31
CA ILE A 64 19.08 5.01 -8.91
C ILE A 64 20.27 4.32 -8.23
N GLN A 65 21.32 5.08 -7.92
CA GLN A 65 22.51 4.53 -7.26
C GLN A 65 22.19 4.01 -5.86
N GLU A 66 21.47 4.77 -5.05
CA GLU A 66 21.02 4.31 -3.72
C GLU A 66 20.17 3.03 -3.80
N GLY A 67 19.32 2.93 -4.83
CA GLY A 67 18.56 1.72 -5.10
C GLY A 67 19.46 0.53 -5.44
N LEU A 68 20.47 0.73 -6.30
CA LEU A 68 21.42 -0.31 -6.67
C LEU A 68 22.30 -0.75 -5.49
N ASP A 69 22.76 0.19 -4.68
CA ASP A 69 23.56 -0.09 -3.49
C ASP A 69 22.78 -0.90 -2.44
N ALA A 70 21.47 -0.70 -2.35
CA ALA A 70 20.61 -1.43 -1.43
C ALA A 70 20.28 -2.86 -1.87
N LEU A 71 20.47 -3.25 -3.14
CA LEU A 71 20.00 -4.52 -3.70
C LEU A 71 20.48 -5.74 -2.92
N ARG A 72 21.73 -5.76 -2.50
CA ARG A 72 22.30 -6.89 -1.74
C ARG A 72 21.55 -7.10 -0.43
N ASP A 73 21.31 -6.03 0.32
CA ASP A 73 20.61 -6.09 1.59
C ASP A 73 19.13 -6.42 1.40
N VAL A 74 18.51 -5.85 0.36
CA VAL A 74 17.13 -6.18 -0.01
C VAL A 74 16.99 -7.67 -0.28
N ILE A 75 17.81 -8.24 -1.17
CA ILE A 75 17.79 -9.67 -1.52
C ILE A 75 18.00 -10.54 -0.27
N TYR A 76 18.92 -10.15 0.61
CA TYR A 76 19.17 -10.85 1.86
C TYR A 76 17.91 -10.92 2.74
N HIS A 77 17.21 -9.79 2.89
CA HIS A 77 16.02 -9.72 3.74
C HIS A 77 14.77 -10.35 3.13
N ILE A 78 14.55 -10.18 1.81
CA ILE A 78 13.37 -10.76 1.14
C ILE A 78 13.54 -12.24 0.77
N GLU A 79 14.76 -12.76 0.82
CA GLU A 79 15.10 -14.18 0.59
C GLU A 79 14.66 -14.72 -0.78
N THR A 80 14.67 -13.89 -1.82
CA THR A 80 14.30 -14.25 -3.18
C THR A 80 15.07 -13.44 -4.22
N TYR A 81 15.22 -14.01 -5.43
CA TYR A 81 15.82 -13.38 -6.60
C TYR A 81 14.79 -13.00 -7.65
N ASP A 82 13.49 -13.14 -7.36
CA ASP A 82 12.46 -12.74 -8.29
C ASP A 82 12.56 -11.24 -8.61
N VAL A 83 12.69 -10.93 -9.91
CA VAL A 83 12.93 -9.56 -10.38
C VAL A 83 11.84 -8.60 -9.95
N THR A 84 10.58 -9.01 -10.03
CA THR A 84 9.44 -8.18 -9.66
C THR A 84 9.45 -7.89 -8.16
N THR A 85 9.69 -8.91 -7.36
CA THR A 85 9.78 -8.80 -5.90
C THR A 85 10.94 -7.91 -5.49
N VAL A 86 12.15 -8.10 -6.03
CA VAL A 86 13.32 -7.27 -5.72
C VAL A 86 13.09 -5.81 -6.09
N ARG A 87 12.58 -5.56 -7.30
CA ARG A 87 12.31 -4.20 -7.79
C ARG A 87 11.32 -3.44 -6.89
N ALA A 88 10.25 -4.10 -6.49
CA ALA A 88 9.23 -3.48 -5.66
C ALA A 88 9.63 -3.38 -4.19
N SER A 89 10.46 -4.31 -3.69
CA SER A 89 10.97 -4.29 -2.31
C SER A 89 11.98 -3.18 -2.05
N THR A 90 12.77 -2.81 -3.04
CA THR A 90 13.86 -1.83 -2.86
C THR A 90 13.36 -0.49 -2.32
N PRO A 91 12.38 0.19 -2.92
CA PRO A 91 11.85 1.42 -2.34
C PRO A 91 11.15 1.18 -0.99
N MET A 92 10.48 0.04 -0.80
CA MET A 92 9.86 -0.29 0.49
C MET A 92 10.90 -0.43 1.61
N TYR A 93 12.00 -1.08 1.34
CA TYR A 93 13.11 -1.25 2.28
C TYR A 93 13.72 0.10 2.67
N LEU A 94 13.98 0.97 1.69
CA LEU A 94 14.53 2.30 1.93
C LEU A 94 13.54 3.18 2.71
N LEU A 95 12.24 3.10 2.40
CA LEU A 95 11.20 3.81 3.11
C LEU A 95 11.07 3.34 4.56
N ALA A 96 11.10 2.04 4.80
CA ALA A 96 11.00 1.47 6.14
C ALA A 96 12.14 1.96 7.06
N ARG A 97 13.35 2.13 6.52
CA ARG A 97 14.49 2.72 7.22
C ARG A 97 14.17 4.13 7.73
N VAL A 98 13.59 4.97 6.87
CA VAL A 98 13.22 6.35 7.25
C VAL A 98 12.10 6.33 8.30
N ILE A 99 11.07 5.56 8.08
CA ILE A 99 9.94 5.40 9.03
C ILE A 99 10.48 4.99 10.41
N ARG A 100 11.36 4.01 10.45
CA ARG A 100 11.97 3.55 11.70
C ARG A 100 12.81 4.62 12.39
N SER A 101 13.56 5.42 11.63
CA SER A 101 14.38 6.50 12.19
C SER A 101 13.55 7.59 12.89
N MET A 102 12.28 7.73 12.51
CA MET A 102 11.32 8.62 13.14
C MET A 102 10.64 8.02 14.38
N GLY A 103 11.04 6.81 14.80
CA GLY A 103 10.48 6.13 15.96
C GLY A 103 9.16 5.40 15.71
N ILE A 104 8.65 5.42 14.46
CA ILE A 104 7.40 4.78 14.08
C ILE A 104 7.64 3.28 13.92
N LYS A 105 6.75 2.48 14.49
CA LYS A 105 6.88 1.02 14.57
C LYS A 105 5.86 0.25 13.74
N MET A 106 4.80 0.93 13.28
CA MET A 106 3.70 0.32 12.54
C MET A 106 3.22 1.24 11.44
N VAL A 107 2.84 0.64 10.31
CA VAL A 107 2.28 1.34 9.16
C VAL A 107 1.05 0.61 8.62
N LEU A 108 0.10 1.37 8.08
CA LEU A 108 -0.97 0.83 7.24
C LEU A 108 -0.51 0.85 5.78
N SER A 109 -0.80 -0.21 5.06
CA SER A 109 -0.46 -0.35 3.64
C SER A 109 -1.69 -0.70 2.82
N GLY A 110 -1.75 -0.20 1.58
CA GLY A 110 -2.79 -0.53 0.60
C GLY A 110 -2.58 -1.87 -0.11
N GLU A 111 -1.65 -2.72 0.35
CA GLU A 111 -1.42 -4.04 -0.26
C GLU A 111 -2.71 -4.87 -0.32
N GLY A 112 -2.96 -5.50 -1.44
CA GLY A 112 -4.14 -6.30 -1.70
C GLY A 112 -5.29 -5.54 -2.37
N ALA A 113 -5.27 -4.22 -2.39
CA ALA A 113 -6.35 -3.42 -3.00
C ALA A 113 -6.50 -3.72 -4.50
N ASP A 114 -5.41 -3.80 -5.25
CA ASP A 114 -5.42 -4.07 -6.68
C ASP A 114 -5.96 -5.47 -7.01
N GLU A 115 -5.66 -6.44 -6.18
CA GLU A 115 -6.16 -7.82 -6.32
C GLU A 115 -7.63 -7.94 -6.00
N VAL A 116 -8.10 -7.19 -5.01
CA VAL A 116 -9.51 -7.20 -4.59
C VAL A 116 -10.40 -6.48 -5.60
N PHE A 117 -9.97 -5.32 -6.06
CA PHE A 117 -10.78 -4.42 -6.89
C PHE A 117 -10.37 -4.38 -8.36
N GLY A 118 -9.41 -5.22 -8.79
CA GLY A 118 -8.99 -5.30 -10.17
C GLY A 118 -8.22 -4.08 -10.67
N GLY A 119 -7.36 -3.49 -9.83
CA GLY A 119 -6.61 -2.27 -10.12
C GLY A 119 -5.48 -2.41 -11.16
N TYR A 120 -5.15 -3.62 -11.60
CA TYR A 120 -4.14 -3.81 -12.65
C TYR A 120 -4.75 -3.64 -14.03
N LEU A 121 -4.08 -2.93 -14.93
CA LEU A 121 -4.52 -2.64 -16.30
C LEU A 121 -4.99 -3.88 -17.09
N TYR A 122 -4.42 -5.04 -16.83
CA TYR A 122 -4.83 -6.25 -17.56
C TYR A 122 -6.24 -6.76 -17.19
N PHE A 123 -6.79 -6.37 -16.03
CA PHE A 123 -8.15 -6.71 -15.64
C PHE A 123 -9.19 -6.14 -16.61
N HIS A 124 -8.90 -4.99 -17.23
CA HIS A 124 -9.76 -4.39 -18.28
C HIS A 124 -9.94 -5.30 -19.52
N LYS A 125 -9.05 -6.28 -19.68
CA LYS A 125 -9.12 -7.25 -20.78
C LYS A 125 -9.94 -8.49 -20.42
N ALA A 126 -10.57 -8.52 -19.25
CA ALA A 126 -11.43 -9.64 -18.87
C ALA A 126 -12.61 -9.76 -19.84
N PRO A 127 -12.88 -10.94 -20.41
CA PRO A 127 -13.94 -11.11 -21.42
C PRO A 127 -15.35 -10.95 -20.84
N ASN A 128 -15.52 -11.12 -19.55
CA ASN A 128 -16.76 -10.96 -18.82
C ASN A 128 -16.52 -10.86 -17.32
N ALA A 129 -17.57 -10.50 -16.57
CA ALA A 129 -17.53 -10.32 -15.11
C ALA A 129 -17.15 -11.61 -14.35
N GLN A 130 -17.52 -12.78 -14.87
CA GLN A 130 -17.15 -14.06 -14.25
C GLN A 130 -15.64 -14.30 -14.35
N ALA A 131 -15.05 -14.11 -15.53
CA ALA A 131 -13.60 -14.26 -15.73
C ALA A 131 -12.81 -13.24 -14.90
N PHE A 132 -13.31 -12.02 -14.76
CA PHE A 132 -12.73 -11.02 -13.87
C PHE A 132 -12.72 -11.52 -12.41
N HIS A 133 -13.84 -12.01 -11.91
CA HIS A 133 -13.95 -12.51 -10.54
C HIS A 133 -13.05 -13.73 -10.28
N GLU A 134 -12.99 -14.66 -11.22
CA GLU A 134 -12.10 -15.83 -11.13
C GLU A 134 -10.63 -15.41 -11.06
N GLU A 135 -10.23 -14.38 -11.80
CA GLU A 135 -8.86 -13.87 -11.79
C GLU A 135 -8.56 -13.15 -10.47
N THR A 136 -9.49 -12.37 -9.89
CA THR A 136 -9.30 -11.77 -8.56
C THR A 136 -9.09 -12.84 -7.49
N LEU A 137 -9.92 -13.88 -7.47
CA LEU A 137 -9.75 -15.02 -6.56
C LEU A 137 -8.42 -15.75 -6.76
N ARG A 138 -8.02 -15.97 -8.03
CA ARG A 138 -6.73 -16.59 -8.35
C ARG A 138 -5.54 -15.77 -7.83
N LYS A 139 -5.61 -14.45 -7.97
CA LYS A 139 -4.57 -13.55 -7.47
C LYS A 139 -4.50 -13.55 -5.94
N LEU A 140 -5.63 -13.38 -5.28
CA LEU A 140 -5.71 -13.39 -3.82
C LEU A 140 -5.21 -14.70 -3.22
N SER A 141 -5.57 -15.85 -3.81
CA SER A 141 -5.13 -17.16 -3.34
C SER A 141 -3.61 -17.38 -3.39
N LYS A 142 -2.89 -16.59 -4.18
CA LYS A 142 -1.43 -16.67 -4.33
C LYS A 142 -0.67 -15.47 -3.74
N LEU A 143 -1.38 -14.48 -3.23
CA LEU A 143 -0.79 -13.21 -2.79
C LEU A 143 0.22 -13.39 -1.66
N TYR A 144 0.03 -14.40 -0.81
CA TYR A 144 0.94 -14.73 0.28
C TYR A 144 2.34 -15.13 -0.19
N LEU A 145 2.48 -15.64 -1.44
CA LEU A 145 3.75 -16.05 -2.03
C LEU A 145 4.58 -14.86 -2.54
N TYR A 146 3.94 -13.73 -2.83
CA TYR A 146 4.56 -12.59 -3.51
C TYR A 146 4.44 -11.29 -2.70
N ASP A 147 3.34 -10.57 -2.87
CA ASP A 147 3.20 -9.20 -2.40
C ASP A 147 3.13 -9.08 -0.88
N CYS A 148 2.40 -9.96 -0.21
CA CYS A 148 2.36 -9.99 1.26
C CYS A 148 3.73 -10.30 1.85
N LEU A 149 4.41 -11.31 1.30
CA LEU A 149 5.73 -11.71 1.79
C LEU A 149 6.77 -10.60 1.56
N ARG A 150 6.74 -9.98 0.39
CA ARG A 150 7.56 -8.83 0.04
C ARG A 150 7.35 -7.66 1.01
N ALA A 151 6.11 -7.24 1.19
CA ALA A 151 5.76 -6.13 2.07
C ALA A 151 6.19 -6.39 3.51
N ASN A 152 5.87 -7.58 4.04
CA ASN A 152 6.25 -7.97 5.38
C ASN A 152 7.78 -7.98 5.58
N LYS A 153 8.52 -8.67 4.72
CA LYS A 153 9.98 -8.79 4.86
C LYS A 153 10.72 -7.46 4.72
N SER A 154 10.29 -6.62 3.77
CA SER A 154 10.91 -5.30 3.57
C SER A 154 10.72 -4.37 4.77
N LEU A 155 9.54 -4.39 5.40
CA LEU A 155 9.24 -3.59 6.58
C LEU A 155 9.91 -4.17 7.82
N CYS A 156 9.84 -5.49 8.00
CA CYS A 156 10.46 -6.19 9.14
C CYS A 156 11.97 -6.06 9.18
N ALA A 157 12.65 -5.89 8.04
CA ALA A 157 14.09 -5.63 7.97
C ALA A 157 14.52 -4.46 8.86
N TRP A 158 13.64 -3.50 9.08
CA TRP A 158 13.86 -2.33 9.94
C TRP A 158 13.01 -2.35 11.22
N GLY A 159 12.33 -3.47 11.53
CA GLY A 159 11.47 -3.61 12.70
C GLY A 159 10.22 -2.71 12.65
N VAL A 160 9.68 -2.52 11.45
CA VAL A 160 8.39 -1.86 11.22
C VAL A 160 7.34 -2.91 10.92
N GLU A 161 6.22 -2.88 11.64
CA GLU A 161 5.08 -3.76 11.41
C GLU A 161 4.21 -3.17 10.28
N GLY A 162 3.94 -3.95 9.24
CA GLY A 162 2.99 -3.60 8.19
C GLY A 162 1.62 -4.21 8.45
N ARG A 163 0.58 -3.39 8.46
CA ARG A 163 -0.82 -3.85 8.52
C ARG A 163 -1.51 -3.58 7.20
N VAL A 164 -2.31 -4.55 6.75
CA VAL A 164 -2.90 -4.62 5.41
C VAL A 164 -4.43 -4.75 5.49
N PRO A 165 -5.16 -3.63 5.74
CA PRO A 165 -6.61 -3.67 5.97
C PRO A 165 -7.41 -4.32 4.83
N PHE A 166 -6.96 -4.20 3.58
CA PHE A 166 -7.62 -4.82 2.41
C PHE A 166 -7.53 -6.35 2.40
N LEU A 167 -6.68 -6.95 3.23
CA LEU A 167 -6.53 -8.39 3.37
C LEU A 167 -7.13 -8.93 4.67
N ASP A 168 -7.85 -8.09 5.41
CA ASP A 168 -8.65 -8.53 6.53
C ASP A 168 -9.72 -9.52 6.06
N LYS A 169 -9.91 -10.60 6.83
CA LYS A 169 -10.79 -11.69 6.41
C LYS A 169 -12.26 -11.25 6.27
N GLU A 170 -12.75 -10.47 7.22
CA GLU A 170 -14.13 -9.99 7.17
C GLU A 170 -14.33 -9.01 6.02
N PHE A 171 -13.34 -8.14 5.79
CA PHE A 171 -13.34 -7.25 4.64
C PHE A 171 -13.36 -8.03 3.32
N LEU A 172 -12.49 -9.04 3.17
CA LEU A 172 -12.44 -9.88 1.96
C LEU A 172 -13.77 -10.62 1.72
N ASP A 173 -14.37 -11.16 2.78
CA ASP A 173 -15.66 -11.84 2.67
C ASP A 173 -16.77 -10.91 2.15
N VAL A 174 -16.74 -9.64 2.50
CA VAL A 174 -17.69 -8.62 1.98
C VAL A 174 -17.29 -8.22 0.55
N ALA A 175 -16.04 -7.88 0.31
CA ALA A 175 -15.57 -7.38 -0.97
C ALA A 175 -15.77 -8.40 -2.10
N MET A 176 -15.50 -9.68 -1.84
CA MET A 176 -15.69 -10.76 -2.84
C MET A 176 -17.16 -11.08 -3.16
N ARG A 177 -18.11 -10.55 -2.38
CA ARG A 177 -19.56 -10.65 -2.70
C ARG A 177 -20.08 -9.49 -3.53
N LEU A 178 -19.27 -8.47 -3.78
CA LEU A 178 -19.65 -7.36 -4.67
C LEU A 178 -19.88 -7.89 -6.08
N ASN A 179 -20.83 -7.26 -6.78
CA ASN A 179 -21.11 -7.61 -8.16
C ASN A 179 -19.90 -7.27 -9.04
N PRO A 180 -19.19 -8.25 -9.62
CA PRO A 180 -17.98 -8.00 -10.40
C PRO A 180 -18.23 -7.16 -11.67
N ALA A 181 -19.46 -7.09 -12.17
CA ALA A 181 -19.82 -6.21 -13.27
C ALA A 181 -19.65 -4.72 -12.89
N CYS A 182 -19.93 -4.35 -11.64
CA CYS A 182 -19.74 -2.97 -11.18
C CYS A 182 -18.25 -2.59 -11.10
N LEU A 183 -17.37 -3.55 -10.79
CA LEU A 183 -15.94 -3.30 -10.70
C LEU A 183 -15.29 -3.16 -12.09
N LEU A 184 -15.77 -3.90 -13.09
CA LEU A 184 -15.33 -3.74 -14.48
C LEU A 184 -15.68 -2.36 -15.06
N TYR A 185 -16.85 -1.81 -14.71
CA TYR A 185 -17.30 -0.50 -15.21
C TYR A 185 -16.55 0.67 -14.58
N THR A 186 -16.13 0.56 -13.33
CA THR A 186 -15.38 1.64 -12.64
C THR A 186 -13.94 1.75 -13.14
N SER A 187 -13.40 0.73 -13.75
CA SER A 187 -12.06 0.74 -14.33
C SER A 187 -11.97 1.57 -15.62
N ASP A 188 -13.05 1.67 -16.41
CA ASP A 188 -13.09 2.53 -17.61
C ASP A 188 -13.19 4.04 -17.28
N ALA A 189 -13.65 4.40 -16.08
CA ALA A 189 -13.81 5.79 -15.65
C ALA A 189 -12.51 6.43 -15.12
N ALA A 190 -11.44 5.66 -14.98
CA ALA A 190 -10.14 6.16 -14.50
C ALA A 190 -9.25 6.71 -15.63
N ASP A 191 -9.65 6.51 -16.90
CA ASP A 191 -8.91 6.95 -18.09
C ASP A 191 -9.50 8.23 -18.75
N GLU A 192 -10.57 8.82 -18.19
CA GLU A 192 -11.10 10.15 -18.54
C GLU A 192 -10.66 11.22 -17.50
#